data_5ab53949459b297fdc3a9c23b01db69a
#
_entry.id   5ab53949459b297fdc3a9c23b01db69a
#
_cell.length_a   1.000
_cell.length_b   1.000
_cell.length_c   1.000
_cell.angle_alpha   90.00
_cell.angle_beta   90.00
_cell.angle_gamma   90.00
#
_symmetry.space_group_name_H-M   'P 1'
#
loop_
_entity.id
_entity.type
_entity.pdbx_description
1 polymer ?
#
loop_
_entity_poly.entity_id
_entity_poly.type
_entity_poly.pdbx_seq_one_letter_code
_entity_poly.pdbx_strand_id
1 'polypeptide(L)'
;MTARPADTTRSRWIAPASFAVLGALGATILAACTPSTGLDMSKPMSDGTWSAQSNPDDQGSIGTITITVEGGHITATTYQTTLADGTDKGADYDKSSSGEVFNQDYYKKAQAAVASYQEYSDNLTQVGDPAKVDVITGATVAHQQFVQAAIRAIAAAQGVSPDGADDIDIPGLNDSTKDTDLGNSDD
;
A
#
# COMPACT_ATOMS: atom_id res chain seq x y z
N MET A 1 -58.02 6.85 -55.80
CA MET A 1 -58.90 5.64 -55.68
C MET A 1 -58.35 4.87 -54.50
N THR A 2 -59.07 5.02 -53.42
CA THR A 2 -59.67 3.93 -52.60
C THR A 2 -58.64 3.08 -51.92
N ALA A 3 -58.56 2.95 -50.68
CA ALA A 3 -59.39 2.97 -49.52
C ALA A 3 -58.68 2.11 -48.46
N ARG A 4 -58.77 2.48 -47.23
CA ARG A 4 -58.56 1.81 -45.94
C ARG A 4 -59.23 0.39 -45.86
N PRO A 5 -59.10 -0.42 -44.77
CA PRO A 5 -58.84 0.00 -43.37
C PRO A 5 -57.97 -1.00 -42.53
N ALA A 6 -57.63 -0.51 -41.38
CA ALA A 6 -57.39 -1.03 -40.04
C ALA A 6 -57.69 -2.52 -39.73
N ASP A 7 -56.83 -3.10 -38.90
CA ASP A 7 -57.37 -3.86 -37.79
C ASP A 7 -56.45 -3.86 -36.55
N THR A 8 -57.10 -3.70 -35.43
CA THR A 8 -56.58 -3.55 -34.07
C THR A 8 -56.63 -4.91 -33.40
N THR A 9 -55.52 -5.44 -32.94
CA THR A 9 -55.60 -6.53 -31.99
C THR A 9 -54.69 -6.27 -30.78
N ARG A 10 -55.35 -5.82 -29.72
CA ARG A 10 -54.81 -5.79 -28.36
C ARG A 10 -54.59 -7.22 -27.87
N SER A 11 -53.37 -7.61 -27.64
CA SER A 11 -53.08 -8.77 -26.79
C SER A 11 -52.54 -8.33 -25.43
N ARG A 12 -53.41 -8.49 -24.44
CA ARG A 12 -53.10 -8.31 -23.00
C ARG A 12 -52.38 -9.56 -22.55
N TRP A 13 -51.09 -9.49 -22.35
CA TRP A 13 -50.35 -10.55 -21.64
C TRP A 13 -50.22 -10.18 -20.18
N ILE A 14 -50.79 -11.04 -19.35
CA ILE A 14 -50.76 -11.01 -17.89
C ILE A 14 -49.37 -11.48 -17.46
N ALA A 15 -48.63 -10.67 -16.72
CA ALA A 15 -47.35 -11.07 -16.12
C ALA A 15 -47.61 -11.83 -14.82
N PRO A 16 -46.95 -12.98 -14.58
CA PRO A 16 -46.92 -13.54 -13.24
C PRO A 16 -45.87 -12.85 -12.38
N ALA A 17 -46.28 -12.48 -11.19
CA ALA A 17 -45.42 -11.94 -10.12
C ALA A 17 -44.46 -13.03 -9.64
N SER A 18 -43.19 -12.86 -9.87
CA SER A 18 -42.14 -13.68 -9.25
C SER A 18 -41.59 -12.97 -8.03
N PHE A 19 -41.81 -13.53 -6.87
CA PHE A 19 -41.22 -13.12 -5.60
C PHE A 19 -39.71 -13.39 -5.64
N ALA A 20 -38.92 -12.32 -5.71
CA ALA A 20 -37.49 -12.38 -5.49
C ALA A 20 -37.21 -12.28 -3.97
N VAL A 21 -36.79 -13.40 -3.39
CA VAL A 21 -36.24 -13.45 -2.04
C VAL A 21 -34.88 -12.74 -2.06
N LEU A 22 -34.80 -11.55 -1.45
CA LEU A 22 -33.56 -10.87 -1.17
C LEU A 22 -32.83 -11.63 -0.04
N GLY A 23 -31.89 -12.48 -0.39
CA GLY A 23 -30.86 -12.97 0.51
C GLY A 23 -29.87 -11.84 0.81
N ALA A 24 -29.97 -11.22 1.98
CA ALA A 24 -28.97 -10.30 2.49
C ALA A 24 -27.69 -11.09 2.85
N LEU A 25 -26.78 -11.20 1.90
CA LEU A 25 -25.39 -11.58 2.20
C LEU A 25 -24.74 -10.40 2.92
N GLY A 26 -24.61 -10.51 4.24
CA GLY A 26 -23.84 -9.58 5.05
C GLY A 26 -22.39 -9.66 4.65
N ALA A 27 -21.94 -8.74 3.79
CA ALA A 27 -20.53 -8.48 3.61
C ALA A 27 -20.04 -7.78 4.89
N THR A 28 -19.40 -8.53 5.79
CA THR A 28 -18.60 -7.93 6.85
C THR A 28 -17.40 -7.28 6.18
N ILE A 29 -17.48 -5.97 5.98
CA ILE A 29 -16.34 -5.16 5.61
C ILE A 29 -15.43 -5.18 6.83
N LEU A 30 -14.34 -5.96 6.77
CA LEU A 30 -13.20 -5.80 7.65
C LEU A 30 -12.65 -4.40 7.31
N ALA A 31 -12.99 -3.42 8.14
CA ALA A 31 -12.34 -2.13 8.09
C ALA A 31 -10.87 -2.38 8.50
N ALA A 32 -10.02 -2.62 7.52
CA ALA A 32 -8.59 -2.48 7.72
C ALA A 32 -8.39 -1.05 8.22
N CYS A 33 -7.78 -0.90 9.39
CA CYS A 33 -7.35 0.41 9.88
C CYS A 33 -6.30 0.92 8.89
N THR A 34 -6.72 1.64 7.86
CA THR A 34 -5.82 2.41 7.03
C THR A 34 -5.26 3.53 7.90
N PRO A 35 -3.95 3.64 8.04
CA PRO A 35 -3.36 4.75 8.79
C PRO A 35 -3.83 6.07 8.17
N SER A 36 -4.28 6.99 9.02
CA SER A 36 -4.60 8.35 8.55
C SER A 36 -3.30 9.03 8.17
N THR A 37 -3.08 9.25 6.90
CA THR A 37 -1.86 9.91 6.39
C THR A 37 -1.84 11.41 6.67
N GLY A 38 -2.96 12.00 7.11
CA GLY A 38 -3.09 13.45 7.28
C GLY A 38 -3.03 14.25 5.98
N LEU A 39 -2.80 13.59 4.82
CA LEU A 39 -2.73 14.22 3.52
C LEU A 39 -4.12 14.42 2.89
N ASP A 40 -4.31 15.57 2.28
CA ASP A 40 -5.44 15.81 1.38
C ASP A 40 -5.02 15.46 -0.06
N MET A 41 -5.36 14.25 -0.50
CA MET A 41 -5.01 13.77 -1.84
C MET A 41 -5.79 14.44 -2.97
N SER A 42 -6.77 15.31 -2.67
CA SER A 42 -7.41 16.19 -3.67
C SER A 42 -6.57 17.42 -3.99
N LYS A 43 -5.58 17.74 -3.17
CA LYS A 43 -4.68 18.85 -3.36
C LYS A 43 -3.68 18.55 -4.47
N PRO A 44 -3.49 19.43 -5.47
CA PRO A 44 -2.56 19.16 -6.54
C PRO A 44 -1.12 19.11 -6.02
N MET A 45 -0.32 18.22 -6.58
CA MET A 45 1.12 18.17 -6.40
C MET A 45 1.79 19.04 -7.48
N SER A 46 2.89 19.69 -7.12
CA SER A 46 3.74 20.41 -8.07
C SER A 46 4.58 19.42 -8.86
N ASP A 47 4.71 19.64 -10.17
CA ASP A 47 5.57 18.83 -11.04
C ASP A 47 7.03 18.91 -10.57
N GLY A 48 7.75 17.82 -10.70
CA GLY A 48 9.15 17.71 -10.28
C GLY A 48 9.49 16.38 -9.63
N THR A 49 10.69 16.32 -9.08
CA THR A 49 11.18 15.15 -8.33
C THR A 49 11.29 15.53 -6.85
N TRP A 50 10.67 14.72 -6.01
CA TRP A 50 10.58 14.96 -4.57
C TRP A 50 11.09 13.73 -3.82
N SER A 51 12.00 13.94 -2.87
CA SER A 51 12.58 12.87 -2.06
C SER A 51 12.37 13.13 -0.59
N ALA A 52 12.13 12.07 0.17
CA ALA A 52 12.02 12.12 1.62
C ALA A 52 12.48 10.83 2.27
N GLN A 53 12.69 10.88 3.57
CA GLN A 53 13.14 9.74 4.38
C GLN A 53 12.15 9.44 5.49
N SER A 54 12.11 8.17 5.91
CA SER A 54 11.45 7.76 7.15
C SER A 54 12.29 8.12 8.37
N ASN A 55 11.71 7.98 9.55
CA ASN A 55 12.48 7.82 10.78
C ASN A 55 13.23 6.48 10.73
N PRO A 56 14.34 6.34 11.47
CA PRO A 56 15.04 5.08 11.55
C PRO A 56 14.21 4.00 12.28
N ASP A 57 14.42 2.74 11.90
CA ASP A 57 13.96 1.60 12.70
C ASP A 57 14.85 1.41 13.95
N ASP A 58 14.56 0.37 14.75
CA ASP A 58 15.31 0.04 15.97
C ASP A 58 16.79 -0.34 15.72
N GLN A 59 17.16 -0.61 14.47
CA GLN A 59 18.54 -0.87 14.05
C GLN A 59 19.20 0.33 13.37
N GLY A 60 18.50 1.46 13.30
CA GLY A 60 18.99 2.68 12.66
C GLY A 60 18.86 2.68 11.13
N SER A 61 18.13 1.72 10.55
CA SER A 61 17.91 1.70 9.10
C SER A 61 16.84 2.71 8.69
N ILE A 62 17.02 3.34 7.54
CA ILE A 62 16.17 4.44 7.06
C ILE A 62 15.63 4.11 5.67
N GLY A 63 14.32 4.24 5.52
CA GLY A 63 13.65 4.18 4.21
C GLY A 63 13.77 5.51 3.47
N THR A 64 14.17 5.48 2.22
CA THR A 64 14.23 6.66 1.34
C THR A 64 13.33 6.46 0.14
N ILE A 65 12.46 7.44 -0.11
CA ILE A 65 11.59 7.46 -1.28
C ILE A 65 11.94 8.63 -2.18
N THR A 66 11.80 8.41 -3.48
CA THR A 66 11.80 9.47 -4.49
C THR A 66 10.59 9.29 -5.39
N ILE A 67 9.78 10.34 -5.54
CA ILE A 67 8.64 10.38 -6.45
C ILE A 67 8.89 11.38 -7.56
N THR A 68 8.45 11.08 -8.78
CA THR A 68 8.37 12.03 -9.90
C THR A 68 6.92 12.37 -10.12
N VAL A 69 6.61 13.66 -10.18
CA VAL A 69 5.27 14.19 -10.41
C VAL A 69 5.22 14.90 -11.76
N GLU A 70 4.26 14.55 -12.59
CA GLU A 70 3.98 15.19 -13.87
C GLU A 70 2.46 15.41 -14.02
N GLY A 71 2.05 16.61 -14.36
CA GLY A 71 0.64 16.98 -14.49
C GLY A 71 -0.14 16.82 -13.16
N GLY A 72 0.55 16.96 -12.02
CA GLY A 72 -0.05 16.82 -10.70
C GLY A 72 -0.25 15.38 -10.23
N HIS A 73 0.30 14.38 -10.94
CA HIS A 73 0.20 12.95 -10.61
C HIS A 73 1.57 12.31 -10.46
N ILE A 74 1.67 11.31 -9.59
CA ILE A 74 2.89 10.52 -9.45
C ILE A 74 3.03 9.63 -10.68
N THR A 75 4.14 9.79 -11.43
CA THR A 75 4.44 9.02 -12.65
C THR A 75 5.56 8.01 -12.45
N ALA A 76 6.38 8.20 -11.43
CA ALA A 76 7.40 7.23 -11.04
C ALA A 76 7.67 7.30 -9.55
N THR A 77 7.99 6.17 -8.97
CA THR A 77 8.41 6.04 -7.57
C THR A 77 9.61 5.11 -7.48
N THR A 78 10.55 5.45 -6.64
CA THR A 78 11.61 4.54 -6.18
C THR A 78 11.66 4.55 -4.66
N TYR A 79 11.77 3.37 -4.06
CA TYR A 79 11.91 3.21 -2.63
C TYR A 79 13.03 2.23 -2.32
N GLN A 80 13.86 2.56 -1.34
CA GLN A 80 14.94 1.71 -0.85
C GLN A 80 15.18 1.97 0.63
N THR A 81 15.82 1.02 1.31
CA THR A 81 16.22 1.17 2.71
C THR A 81 17.73 1.02 2.83
N THR A 82 18.34 1.89 3.62
CA THR A 82 19.76 1.83 3.96
C THR A 82 19.94 1.47 5.43
N LEU A 83 21.01 0.76 5.73
CA LEU A 83 21.46 0.49 7.09
C LEU A 83 22.02 1.77 7.76
N ALA A 84 22.23 1.72 9.07
CA ALA A 84 22.80 2.83 9.83
C ALA A 84 24.21 3.27 9.34
N ASP A 85 24.94 2.39 8.71
CA ASP A 85 26.25 2.68 8.11
C ASP A 85 26.17 3.24 6.67
N GLY A 86 24.95 3.41 6.14
CA GLY A 86 24.69 3.89 4.78
C GLY A 86 24.71 2.82 3.70
N THR A 87 24.92 1.56 4.05
CA THR A 87 24.86 0.44 3.09
C THR A 87 23.42 0.15 2.70
N ASP A 88 23.14 -0.05 1.41
CA ASP A 88 21.80 -0.41 0.93
C ASP A 88 21.41 -1.82 1.40
N LYS A 89 20.17 -1.97 1.86
CA LYS A 89 19.55 -3.29 2.05
C LYS A 89 19.17 -3.85 0.68
N GLY A 90 20.14 -4.50 0.03
CA GLY A 90 19.99 -5.10 -1.29
C GLY A 90 20.09 -6.63 -1.29
N ALA A 91 20.44 -7.21 -2.42
CA ALA A 91 20.54 -8.66 -2.60
C ALA A 91 21.55 -9.36 -1.66
N ASP A 92 22.50 -8.61 -1.11
CA ASP A 92 23.50 -9.12 -0.16
C ASP A 92 23.14 -8.83 1.30
N TYR A 93 22.00 -8.18 1.54
CA TYR A 93 21.54 -7.92 2.90
C TYR A 93 21.32 -9.24 3.66
N ASP A 94 21.85 -9.31 4.88
CA ASP A 94 21.87 -10.49 5.76
C ASP A 94 22.79 -11.63 5.29
N LYS A 95 23.76 -11.35 4.42
CA LYS A 95 24.91 -12.22 4.18
C LYS A 95 26.11 -11.75 4.99
N SER A 96 27.01 -12.69 5.30
CA SER A 96 28.31 -12.34 5.84
C SER A 96 29.16 -11.59 4.80
N SER A 97 30.29 -11.02 5.25
CA SER A 97 31.28 -10.41 4.36
C SER A 97 31.90 -11.40 3.37
N SER A 98 31.81 -12.73 3.63
CA SER A 98 32.20 -13.79 2.71
C SER A 98 31.07 -14.22 1.76
N GLY A 99 29.86 -13.60 1.88
CA GLY A 99 28.70 -13.94 1.07
C GLY A 99 27.91 -15.15 1.58
N GLU A 100 28.24 -15.67 2.77
CA GLU A 100 27.57 -16.84 3.34
C GLU A 100 26.31 -16.44 4.10
N VAL A 101 25.30 -17.31 4.05
CA VAL A 101 24.05 -17.17 4.79
C VAL A 101 24.11 -18.04 6.02
N PHE A 102 24.16 -17.44 7.22
CA PHE A 102 24.22 -18.18 8.48
C PHE A 102 22.86 -18.66 8.96
N ASN A 103 21.81 -17.89 8.70
CA ASN A 103 20.43 -18.23 9.08
C ASN A 103 19.53 -18.12 7.85
N GLN A 104 19.18 -19.26 7.27
CA GLN A 104 18.39 -19.33 6.04
C GLN A 104 16.97 -18.73 6.21
N ASP A 105 16.35 -18.91 7.35
CA ASP A 105 14.99 -18.42 7.57
C ASP A 105 14.96 -16.90 7.78
N TYR A 106 15.95 -16.36 8.46
CA TYR A 106 16.12 -14.93 8.60
C TYR A 106 16.48 -14.28 7.24
N TYR A 107 17.41 -14.88 6.50
CA TYR A 107 17.77 -14.41 5.16
C TYR A 107 16.58 -14.37 4.21
N LYS A 108 15.71 -15.39 4.22
CA LYS A 108 14.49 -15.40 3.41
C LYS A 108 13.56 -14.22 3.77
N LYS A 109 13.38 -13.94 5.07
CA LYS A 109 12.59 -12.79 5.54
C LYS A 109 13.22 -11.47 5.11
N ALA A 110 14.53 -11.33 5.25
CA ALA A 110 15.29 -10.17 4.83
C ALA A 110 15.14 -9.92 3.32
N GLN A 111 15.27 -10.96 2.50
CA GLN A 111 15.10 -10.85 1.05
C GLN A 111 13.64 -10.61 0.62
N ALA A 112 12.65 -11.11 1.37
CA ALA A 112 11.24 -10.77 1.15
C ALA A 112 10.99 -9.27 1.40
N ALA A 113 11.58 -8.72 2.46
CA ALA A 113 11.50 -7.28 2.73
C ALA A 113 12.17 -6.45 1.61
N VAL A 114 13.35 -6.88 1.12
CA VAL A 114 14.04 -6.21 -0.02
C VAL A 114 13.19 -6.26 -1.29
N ALA A 115 12.58 -7.41 -1.58
CA ALA A 115 11.70 -7.56 -2.76
C ALA A 115 10.46 -6.64 -2.67
N SER A 116 9.95 -6.39 -1.46
CA SER A 116 8.79 -5.50 -1.26
C SER A 116 9.05 -4.04 -1.66
N TYR A 117 10.29 -3.58 -1.71
CA TYR A 117 10.60 -2.18 -2.03
C TYR A 117 10.15 -1.80 -3.44
N GLN A 118 10.38 -2.69 -4.41
CA GLN A 118 9.92 -2.48 -5.78
C GLN A 118 8.39 -2.52 -5.86
N GLU A 119 7.77 -3.47 -5.18
CA GLU A 119 6.32 -3.61 -5.17
C GLU A 119 5.62 -2.40 -4.55
N TYR A 120 6.14 -1.85 -3.44
CA TYR A 120 5.65 -0.59 -2.87
C TYR A 120 5.81 0.59 -3.83
N SER A 121 6.94 0.65 -4.54
CA SER A 121 7.19 1.69 -5.54
C SER A 121 6.18 1.64 -6.68
N ASP A 122 5.94 0.44 -7.23
CA ASP A 122 5.00 0.22 -8.33
C ASP A 122 3.55 0.52 -7.88
N ASN A 123 3.17 0.04 -6.69
CA ASN A 123 1.84 0.27 -6.13
C ASN A 123 1.57 1.76 -5.90
N LEU A 124 2.51 2.52 -5.30
CA LEU A 124 2.32 3.95 -5.11
C LEU A 124 2.21 4.70 -6.44
N THR A 125 3.02 4.34 -7.43
CA THR A 125 2.93 4.92 -8.78
C THR A 125 1.56 4.68 -9.41
N GLN A 126 0.98 3.49 -9.17
CA GLN A 126 -0.32 3.12 -9.71
C GLN A 126 -1.49 3.79 -8.99
N VAL A 127 -1.47 3.83 -7.66
CA VAL A 127 -2.62 4.31 -6.85
C VAL A 127 -2.51 5.78 -6.47
N GLY A 128 -1.30 6.35 -6.44
CA GLY A 128 -1.03 7.75 -6.13
C GLY A 128 -1.29 8.17 -4.68
N ASP A 129 -1.64 7.23 -3.79
CA ASP A 129 -2.06 7.49 -2.42
C ASP A 129 -1.43 6.46 -1.48
N PRO A 130 -0.54 6.85 -0.56
CA PRO A 130 0.15 5.92 0.32
C PRO A 130 -0.78 5.17 1.28
N ALA A 131 -1.95 5.72 1.59
CA ALA A 131 -2.96 5.05 2.42
C ALA A 131 -3.62 3.85 1.70
N LYS A 132 -3.45 3.73 0.39
CA LYS A 132 -4.00 2.64 -0.44
C LYS A 132 -2.96 1.60 -0.84
N VAL A 133 -1.74 1.74 -0.35
CA VAL A 133 -0.69 0.74 -0.56
C VAL A 133 -0.75 -0.26 0.57
N ASP A 134 -1.18 -1.48 0.26
CA ASP A 134 -1.34 -2.54 1.25
C ASP A 134 0.01 -3.05 1.76
N VAL A 135 0.01 -3.52 3.02
CA VAL A 135 1.19 -4.16 3.61
C VAL A 135 1.47 -5.51 2.92
N ILE A 136 2.72 -5.73 2.55
CA ILE A 136 3.18 -7.02 2.03
C ILE A 136 3.55 -7.92 3.21
N THR A 137 3.05 -9.15 3.20
CA THR A 137 3.31 -10.13 4.27
C THR A 137 4.81 -10.27 4.55
N GLY A 138 5.19 -10.10 5.80
CA GLY A 138 6.60 -10.19 6.25
C GLY A 138 7.41 -8.91 6.02
N ALA A 139 6.82 -7.81 5.55
CA ALA A 139 7.49 -6.55 5.28
C ALA A 139 6.86 -5.36 6.06
N THR A 140 6.34 -5.59 7.26
CA THR A 140 5.62 -4.56 8.04
C THR A 140 6.51 -3.36 8.36
N VAL A 141 7.74 -3.57 8.83
CA VAL A 141 8.69 -2.47 9.12
C VAL A 141 8.96 -1.65 7.86
N ALA A 142 9.26 -2.32 6.75
CA ALA A 142 9.49 -1.67 5.45
C ALA A 142 8.26 -0.88 4.98
N HIS A 143 7.03 -1.41 5.21
CA HIS A 143 5.79 -0.72 4.89
C HIS A 143 5.62 0.57 5.68
N GLN A 144 5.83 0.53 7.01
CA GLN A 144 5.68 1.72 7.84
C GLN A 144 6.70 2.80 7.47
N GLN A 145 7.97 2.41 7.26
CA GLN A 145 8.99 3.34 6.76
C GLN A 145 8.63 3.91 5.38
N PHE A 146 8.11 3.07 4.47
CA PHE A 146 7.65 3.49 3.15
C PHE A 146 6.51 4.51 3.26
N VAL A 147 5.45 4.23 4.03
CA VAL A 147 4.29 5.12 4.20
C VAL A 147 4.74 6.46 4.78
N GLN A 148 5.57 6.44 5.83
CA GLN A 148 6.07 7.67 6.45
C GLN A 148 6.88 8.52 5.46
N ALA A 149 7.80 7.91 4.71
CA ALA A 149 8.58 8.60 3.70
C ALA A 149 7.69 9.14 2.56
N ALA A 150 6.68 8.36 2.12
CA ALA A 150 5.75 8.76 1.07
C ALA A 150 4.89 9.97 1.48
N ILE A 151 4.39 10.00 2.71
CA ILE A 151 3.66 11.16 3.25
C ILE A 151 4.54 12.41 3.16
N ARG A 152 5.79 12.33 3.58
CA ARG A 152 6.72 13.46 3.57
C ARG A 152 7.04 13.94 2.15
N ALA A 153 7.25 13.03 1.20
CA ALA A 153 7.52 13.38 -0.19
C ALA A 153 6.31 14.02 -0.89
N ILE A 154 5.11 13.48 -0.66
CA ILE A 154 3.87 14.03 -1.21
C ILE A 154 3.54 15.38 -0.57
N ALA A 155 3.68 15.53 0.74
CA ALA A 155 3.50 16.81 1.43
C ALA A 155 4.43 17.90 0.86
N ALA A 156 5.70 17.56 0.60
CA ALA A 156 6.64 18.46 -0.05
C ALA A 156 6.18 18.85 -1.46
N ALA A 157 5.68 17.90 -2.26
CA ALA A 157 5.14 18.16 -3.58
C ALA A 157 3.88 19.05 -3.55
N GLN A 158 3.06 18.92 -2.52
CA GLN A 158 1.86 19.75 -2.29
C GLN A 158 2.18 21.09 -1.63
N GLY A 159 3.41 21.31 -1.15
CA GLY A 159 3.80 22.52 -0.41
C GLY A 159 3.08 22.64 0.94
N VAL A 160 2.84 21.51 1.63
CA VAL A 160 2.18 21.45 2.94
C VAL A 160 3.08 20.80 3.98
N SER A 161 2.70 20.94 5.26
CA SER A 161 3.34 20.19 6.35
C SER A 161 3.06 18.70 6.22
N PRO A 162 4.03 17.82 6.53
CA PRO A 162 3.85 16.37 6.55
C PRO A 162 3.16 15.91 7.84
N ASP A 163 2.11 16.62 8.27
CA ASP A 163 1.34 16.25 9.46
C ASP A 163 0.84 14.82 9.31
N GLY A 164 0.94 14.02 10.36
CA GLY A 164 0.62 12.59 10.33
C GLY A 164 1.76 11.67 9.90
N ALA A 165 2.87 12.18 9.34
CA ALA A 165 4.03 11.33 9.07
C ALA A 165 4.65 10.79 10.38
N ASP A 166 4.75 11.66 11.39
CA ASP A 166 5.34 11.29 12.68
C ASP A 166 4.39 10.45 13.56
N ASP A 167 3.11 10.37 13.19
CA ASP A 167 2.14 9.48 13.84
C ASP A 167 2.28 8.01 13.36
N ILE A 168 3.05 7.77 12.30
CA ILE A 168 3.35 6.42 11.83
C ILE A 168 4.38 5.78 12.76
N ASP A 169 3.94 4.77 13.49
CA ASP A 169 4.83 3.96 14.33
C ASP A 169 5.66 3.00 13.47
N ILE A 170 6.98 3.03 13.64
CA ILE A 170 7.88 2.09 12.99
C ILE A 170 8.25 1.03 14.01
N PRO A 171 7.64 -0.18 13.92
CA PRO A 171 7.87 -1.23 14.90
C PRO A 171 9.32 -1.70 14.85
N GLY A 172 9.83 -2.14 15.99
CA GLY A 172 11.11 -2.82 16.04
C GLY A 172 11.07 -4.16 15.30
N LEU A 173 12.17 -4.61 14.75
CA LEU A 173 12.27 -5.90 14.07
C LEU A 173 11.89 -7.08 14.97
N ASN A 174 12.03 -6.92 16.29
CA ASN A 174 11.64 -7.93 17.28
C ASN A 174 10.15 -7.90 17.59
N ASP A 175 9.46 -6.79 17.36
CA ASP A 175 8.01 -6.67 17.61
C ASP A 175 7.19 -7.35 16.53
N SER A 176 7.67 -7.37 15.28
CA SER A 176 7.01 -8.06 14.17
C SER A 176 7.02 -9.59 14.30
N THR A 177 7.78 -10.15 15.24
CA THR A 177 7.77 -11.60 15.54
C THR A 177 6.70 -12.01 16.54
N LYS A 178 6.03 -11.07 17.20
CA LYS A 178 4.97 -11.37 18.16
C LYS A 178 3.62 -11.69 17.53
N ASP A 179 3.41 -11.28 16.26
CA ASP A 179 2.15 -11.54 15.56
C ASP A 179 2.00 -12.97 15.02
N THR A 180 3.01 -13.84 15.19
CA THR A 180 2.97 -15.23 14.72
C THR A 180 2.62 -16.24 15.81
N ASP A 181 2.37 -15.80 17.05
CA ASP A 181 1.98 -16.71 18.14
C ASP A 181 0.46 -16.73 18.37
N LEU A 182 -0.31 -16.85 17.28
CA LEU A 182 -1.72 -17.21 17.34
C LEU A 182 -1.88 -18.71 17.08
N GLY A 183 -1.74 -19.46 18.15
CA GLY A 183 -2.40 -20.76 18.26
C GLY A 183 -1.51 -21.98 18.12
N ASN A 184 -0.76 -22.27 19.14
CA ASN A 184 -0.56 -23.65 19.55
C ASN A 184 -1.08 -23.81 20.98
N SER A 185 -2.39 -23.97 21.13
CA SER A 185 -3.00 -24.56 22.31
C SER A 185 -3.15 -26.04 21.99
N ASP A 186 -2.12 -26.80 22.31
CA ASP A 186 -2.26 -28.22 22.52
C ASP A 186 -2.92 -28.44 23.89
N ASP A 187 -4.16 -28.93 23.88
CA ASP A 187 -4.78 -29.77 24.88
C ASP A 187 -5.61 -30.84 24.16
#